data_e5b6c09c6503dc12ee90b6f0d51107d3
#
_entry.id   e5b6c09c6503dc12ee90b6f0d51107d3
#
_cell.length_a   1.000
_cell.length_b   1.000
_cell.length_c   1.000
_cell.angle_alpha   90.00
_cell.angle_beta   90.00
_cell.angle_gamma   90.00
#
_symmetry.space_group_name_H-M   'P 1'
#
loop_
_entity.id
_entity.type
_entity.pdbx_description
1 polymer ?
#
loop_
_entity_poly.entity_id
_entity_poly.type
_entity_poly.pdbx_seq_one_letter_code
_entity_poly.pdbx_strand_id
1 'polypeptide(L)'
;MNPSVNAISHRLSLRTPQRDSLEILARICEMIDLDKSADLSEQLETIKSEFPTVEDFERDFPSLCFALATGVGKTRLMGAFIAYLHRAEKVQHFFVLAPNLTIYRKLIADFTPNTPKYVFQGINEFAVKPPLIITQDDFETGKGVRREGVDHRGQRILFDDDP
;
A
#
# COMPACT_ATOMS: atom_id res chain seq x y z
N MET A 1 -15.76 -14.09 4.48
CA MET A 1 -14.30 -14.10 4.27
C MET A 1 -14.01 -13.42 2.94
N ASN A 2 -13.18 -12.39 2.95
CA ASN A 2 -12.90 -11.57 1.76
C ASN A 2 -12.06 -12.35 0.73
N PRO A 3 -12.50 -12.50 -0.53
CA PRO A 3 -11.79 -13.29 -1.55
C PRO A 3 -10.37 -12.76 -1.85
N SER A 4 -10.18 -11.44 -1.82
CA SER A 4 -8.86 -10.81 -2.04
C SER A 4 -7.90 -11.13 -0.90
N VAL A 5 -8.37 -11.10 0.35
CA VAL A 5 -7.58 -11.50 1.52
C VAL A 5 -7.12 -12.94 1.41
N ASN A 6 -8.03 -13.86 1.06
CA ASN A 6 -7.69 -15.26 0.87
C ASN A 6 -6.62 -15.46 -0.21
N ALA A 7 -6.83 -14.87 -1.37
CA ALA A 7 -5.90 -15.01 -2.49
C ALA A 7 -4.50 -14.48 -2.13
N ILE A 8 -4.42 -13.30 -1.50
CA ILE A 8 -3.15 -12.69 -1.09
C ILE A 8 -2.49 -13.52 0.01
N SER A 9 -3.25 -13.95 1.03
CA SER A 9 -2.73 -14.74 2.14
C SER A 9 -2.09 -16.05 1.67
N HIS A 10 -2.74 -16.74 0.76
CA HIS A 10 -2.20 -17.96 0.14
C HIS A 10 -0.95 -17.69 -0.68
N ARG A 11 -1.00 -16.70 -1.57
CA ARG A 11 0.11 -16.37 -2.48
C ARG A 11 1.37 -15.94 -1.73
N LEU A 12 1.21 -15.14 -0.69
CA LEU A 12 2.33 -14.67 0.13
C LEU A 12 2.66 -15.60 1.30
N SER A 13 1.96 -16.72 1.47
CA SER A 13 2.12 -17.65 2.60
C SER A 13 2.13 -16.90 3.95
N LEU A 14 1.10 -16.07 4.16
CA LEU A 14 0.99 -15.27 5.38
C LEU A 14 0.80 -16.16 6.60
N ARG A 15 1.53 -15.85 7.68
CA ARG A 15 1.31 -16.44 9.00
C ARG A 15 0.04 -15.87 9.64
N THR A 16 -0.53 -16.57 10.62
CA THR A 16 -1.76 -16.17 11.30
C THR A 16 -1.79 -14.69 11.70
N PRO A 17 -0.81 -14.09 12.41
CA PRO A 17 -0.89 -12.68 12.78
C PRO A 17 -0.87 -11.71 11.59
N GLN A 18 -0.22 -12.09 10.49
CA GLN A 18 -0.21 -11.29 9.26
C GLN A 18 -1.55 -11.37 8.54
N ARG A 19 -2.13 -12.57 8.49
CA ARG A 19 -3.45 -12.79 7.89
C ARG A 19 -4.53 -12.04 8.66
N ASP A 20 -4.55 -12.18 9.99
CA ASP A 20 -5.51 -11.50 10.86
C ASP A 20 -5.43 -9.97 10.67
N SER A 21 -4.21 -9.43 10.60
CA SER A 21 -4.01 -7.99 10.31
C SER A 21 -4.53 -7.59 8.93
N LEU A 22 -4.37 -8.43 7.92
CA LEU A 22 -4.90 -8.17 6.58
C LEU A 22 -6.44 -8.26 6.55
N GLU A 23 -7.03 -9.19 7.30
CA GLU A 23 -8.48 -9.29 7.46
C GLU A 23 -9.06 -8.05 8.16
N ILE A 24 -8.39 -7.55 9.20
CA ILE A 24 -8.77 -6.30 9.88
C ILE A 24 -8.70 -5.10 8.92
N LEU A 25 -7.59 -4.96 8.17
CA LEU A 25 -7.49 -3.89 7.18
C LEU A 25 -8.62 -3.96 6.16
N ALA A 26 -8.86 -5.15 5.60
CA ALA A 26 -9.93 -5.35 4.61
C ALA A 26 -11.30 -5.00 5.19
N ARG A 27 -11.56 -5.39 6.44
CA ARG A 27 -12.82 -5.07 7.11
C ARG A 27 -12.99 -3.57 7.32
N ILE A 28 -11.94 -2.87 7.72
CA ILE A 28 -11.98 -1.40 7.87
C ILE A 28 -12.24 -0.74 6.52
N CYS A 29 -11.57 -1.15 5.44
CA CYS A 29 -11.82 -0.61 4.10
C CYS A 29 -13.25 -0.88 3.58
N GLU A 30 -13.91 -1.94 4.04
CA GLU A 30 -15.34 -2.19 3.74
C GLU A 30 -16.28 -1.26 4.52
N MET A 31 -15.82 -0.68 5.62
CA MET A 31 -16.64 0.15 6.53
C MET A 31 -16.52 1.64 6.25
N ILE A 32 -15.39 2.09 5.73
CA ILE A 32 -15.09 3.51 5.53
C ILE A 32 -14.81 3.81 4.06
N ASP A 33 -15.06 5.05 3.66
CA ASP A 33 -14.62 5.57 2.37
C ASP A 33 -13.20 6.14 2.47
N LEU A 34 -12.32 5.72 1.57
CA LEU A 34 -10.94 6.23 1.50
C LEU A 34 -10.85 7.59 0.77
N ASP A 35 -11.98 8.18 0.37
CA ASP A 35 -12.00 9.50 -0.25
C ASP A 35 -11.63 10.59 0.77
N LYS A 36 -10.89 11.59 0.32
CA LYS A 36 -10.43 12.71 1.15
C LYS A 36 -11.56 13.64 1.62
N SER A 37 -12.72 13.57 1.00
CA SER A 37 -13.91 14.39 1.32
C SER A 37 -14.77 13.78 2.42
N ALA A 38 -14.51 12.54 2.83
CA ALA A 38 -15.30 11.86 3.84
C ALA A 38 -15.09 12.46 5.25
N ASP A 39 -16.15 12.47 6.05
CA ASP A 39 -16.11 12.98 7.42
C ASP A 39 -15.30 12.02 8.33
N LEU A 40 -14.16 12.50 8.82
CA LEU A 40 -13.27 11.71 9.66
C LEU A 40 -13.91 11.29 10.99
N SER A 41 -14.79 12.12 11.57
CA SER A 41 -15.45 11.82 12.83
C SER A 41 -16.46 10.68 12.63
N GLU A 42 -17.23 10.71 11.57
CA GLU A 42 -18.18 9.66 11.22
C GLU A 42 -17.46 8.34 10.91
N GLN A 43 -16.35 8.41 10.17
CA GLN A 43 -15.52 7.23 9.89
C GLN A 43 -14.93 6.62 11.15
N LEU A 44 -14.43 7.46 12.06
CA LEU A 44 -13.87 7.01 13.34
C LEU A 44 -14.92 6.30 14.20
N GLU A 45 -16.11 6.87 14.33
CA GLU A 45 -17.19 6.24 15.10
C GLU A 45 -17.63 4.91 14.45
N THR A 46 -17.65 4.84 13.13
CA THR A 46 -17.93 3.61 12.39
C THR A 46 -16.89 2.53 12.72
N ILE A 47 -15.59 2.86 12.71
CA ILE A 47 -14.52 1.92 13.07
C ILE A 47 -14.63 1.49 14.54
N LYS A 48 -14.86 2.43 15.47
CA LYS A 48 -15.01 2.14 16.90
C LYS A 48 -16.16 1.17 17.19
N SER A 49 -17.21 1.20 16.41
CA SER A 49 -18.36 0.30 16.57
C SER A 49 -17.99 -1.18 16.47
N GLU A 50 -16.95 -1.51 15.69
CA GLU A 50 -16.45 -2.89 15.51
C GLU A 50 -15.10 -3.11 16.20
N PHE A 51 -14.27 -2.06 16.29
CA PHE A 51 -12.93 -2.10 16.89
C PHE A 51 -12.84 -1.10 18.07
N PRO A 52 -13.39 -1.42 19.24
CA PRO A 52 -13.49 -0.48 20.36
C PRO A 52 -12.14 -0.10 20.99
N THR A 53 -11.05 -0.75 20.61
CA THR A 53 -9.68 -0.38 21.01
C THR A 53 -9.09 0.77 20.20
N VAL A 54 -9.76 1.20 19.13
CA VAL A 54 -9.38 2.38 18.36
C VAL A 54 -9.95 3.60 19.07
N GLU A 55 -9.10 4.52 19.48
CA GLU A 55 -9.50 5.73 20.23
C GLU A 55 -9.68 6.93 19.30
N ASP A 56 -8.70 7.20 18.46
CA ASP A 56 -8.72 8.27 17.46
C ASP A 56 -7.78 7.97 16.29
N PHE A 57 -7.75 8.84 15.29
CA PHE A 57 -6.80 8.75 14.18
C PHE A 57 -5.47 9.46 14.46
N GLU A 58 -5.36 10.28 15.50
CA GLU A 58 -4.20 11.12 15.80
C GLU A 58 -3.72 12.02 14.65
N ARG A 59 -4.46 12.07 13.54
CA ARG A 59 -4.11 12.77 12.30
C ARG A 59 -5.36 13.33 11.63
N ASP A 60 -5.18 14.28 10.74
CA ASP A 60 -6.23 14.86 9.90
C ASP A 60 -6.57 13.98 8.68
N PHE A 61 -6.33 12.68 8.80
CA PHE A 61 -6.66 11.64 7.81
C PHE A 61 -6.80 10.28 8.49
N PRO A 62 -7.49 9.29 7.87
CA PRO A 62 -7.58 7.94 8.41
C PRO A 62 -6.19 7.33 8.64
N SER A 63 -5.88 7.04 9.89
CA SER A 63 -4.59 6.56 10.33
C SER A 63 -4.75 5.32 11.21
N LEU A 64 -4.09 4.22 10.86
CA LEU A 64 -4.21 2.94 11.54
C LEU A 64 -2.83 2.41 11.94
N CYS A 65 -2.69 1.99 13.18
CA CYS A 65 -1.48 1.37 13.70
C CYS A 65 -1.69 -0.12 13.96
N PHE A 66 -0.87 -0.96 13.33
CA PHE A 66 -0.85 -2.41 13.56
C PHE A 66 0.34 -2.78 14.43
N ALA A 67 0.09 -3.04 15.73
CA ALA A 67 1.10 -3.45 16.67
C ALA A 67 1.41 -4.95 16.54
N LEU A 68 2.59 -5.28 16.02
CA LEU A 68 3.04 -6.64 15.78
C LEU A 68 4.41 -6.90 16.42
N ALA A 69 4.58 -8.10 16.98
CA ALA A 69 5.84 -8.54 17.59
C ALA A 69 7.01 -8.50 16.56
N THR A 70 8.22 -8.42 17.10
CA THR A 70 9.44 -8.53 16.29
C THR A 70 9.53 -9.92 15.66
N GLY A 71 10.01 -10.01 14.42
CA GLY A 71 10.18 -11.30 13.71
C GLY A 71 8.93 -11.86 13.02
N VAL A 72 7.76 -11.26 13.21
CA VAL A 72 6.49 -11.71 12.56
C VAL A 72 6.51 -11.53 11.04
N GLY A 73 7.42 -10.72 10.50
CA GLY A 73 7.50 -10.46 9.06
C GLY A 73 6.70 -9.23 8.62
N LYS A 74 6.88 -8.10 9.33
CA LYS A 74 6.19 -6.82 9.04
C LYS A 74 6.34 -6.37 7.58
N THR A 75 7.50 -6.55 6.96
CA THR A 75 7.73 -6.18 5.55
C THR A 75 6.82 -6.98 4.59
N ARG A 76 6.62 -8.28 4.87
CA ARG A 76 5.70 -9.11 4.08
C ARG A 76 4.25 -8.66 4.26
N LEU A 77 3.87 -8.28 5.48
CA LEU A 77 2.54 -7.71 5.76
C LEU A 77 2.35 -6.39 5.04
N MET A 78 3.37 -5.52 5.01
CA MET A 78 3.32 -4.28 4.22
C MET A 78 3.06 -4.57 2.74
N GLY A 79 3.74 -5.56 2.15
CA GLY A 79 3.46 -6.02 0.80
C GLY A 79 2.03 -6.54 0.63
N ALA A 80 1.50 -7.28 1.61
CA ALA A 80 0.12 -7.76 1.59
C ALA A 80 -0.90 -6.61 1.64
N PHE A 81 -0.65 -5.59 2.47
CA PHE A 81 -1.50 -4.39 2.55
C PHE A 81 -1.52 -3.62 1.22
N ILE A 82 -0.36 -3.38 0.64
CA ILE A 82 -0.24 -2.72 -0.68
C ILE A 82 -0.98 -3.54 -1.75
N ALA A 83 -0.78 -4.87 -1.77
CA ALA A 83 -1.46 -5.74 -2.73
C ALA A 83 -2.99 -5.71 -2.57
N TYR A 84 -3.48 -5.67 -1.34
CA TYR A 84 -4.91 -5.56 -1.06
C TYR A 84 -5.46 -4.20 -1.52
N LEU A 85 -4.88 -3.10 -1.07
CA LEU A 85 -5.31 -1.76 -1.42
C LEU A 85 -5.26 -1.51 -2.94
N HIS A 86 -4.24 -2.03 -3.61
CA HIS A 86 -4.16 -1.95 -5.07
C HIS A 86 -5.28 -2.75 -5.75
N ARG A 87 -5.54 -3.97 -5.30
CA ARG A 87 -6.51 -4.87 -5.93
C ARG A 87 -7.96 -4.49 -5.61
N ALA A 88 -8.27 -4.28 -4.33
CA ALA A 88 -9.64 -4.05 -3.85
C ALA A 88 -10.02 -2.57 -3.97
N GLU A 89 -9.19 -1.68 -3.47
CA GLU A 89 -9.47 -0.24 -3.35
C GLU A 89 -8.94 0.60 -4.52
N LYS A 90 -8.30 -0.05 -5.52
CA LYS A 90 -7.76 0.60 -6.73
C LYS A 90 -6.71 1.68 -6.46
N VAL A 91 -6.07 1.65 -5.30
CA VAL A 91 -4.98 2.57 -4.96
C VAL A 91 -3.79 2.29 -5.87
N GLN A 92 -3.28 3.34 -6.54
CA GLN A 92 -2.18 3.23 -7.50
C GLN A 92 -0.84 3.74 -6.96
N HIS A 93 -0.87 4.63 -5.98
CA HIS A 93 0.32 5.30 -5.46
C HIS A 93 0.47 5.03 -3.98
N PHE A 94 1.68 4.65 -3.58
CA PHE A 94 2.01 4.32 -2.19
C PHE A 94 3.27 5.06 -1.77
N PHE A 95 3.24 5.64 -0.59
CA PHE A 95 4.39 6.28 0.02
C PHE A 95 4.84 5.46 1.23
N VAL A 96 6.10 4.98 1.20
CA VAL A 96 6.66 4.11 2.23
C VAL A 96 7.79 4.83 2.95
N LEU A 97 7.67 4.98 4.26
CA LEU A 97 8.69 5.58 5.12
C LEU A 97 9.50 4.52 5.85
N ALA A 98 10.79 4.76 5.96
CA ALA A 98 11.71 3.93 6.74
C ALA A 98 12.34 4.76 7.86
N PRO A 99 12.48 4.19 9.08
CA PRO A 99 13.00 4.94 10.23
C PRO A 99 14.52 5.21 10.17
N ASN A 100 15.25 4.48 9.33
CA ASN A 100 16.69 4.63 9.14
C ASN A 100 17.16 4.03 7.81
N LEU A 101 18.43 4.34 7.43
CA LEU A 101 19.01 3.91 6.16
C LEU A 101 19.12 2.39 6.00
N THR A 102 19.33 1.64 7.07
CA THR A 102 19.42 0.17 7.01
C THR A 102 18.07 -0.43 6.60
N ILE A 103 16.99 0.03 7.23
CA ILE A 103 15.62 -0.39 6.89
C ILE A 103 15.25 0.11 5.49
N TYR A 104 15.60 1.36 5.16
CA TYR A 104 15.38 1.93 3.84
C TYR A 104 15.97 1.07 2.71
N ARG A 105 17.27 0.76 2.78
CA ARG A 105 17.96 -0.08 1.78
C ARG A 105 17.34 -1.48 1.69
N LYS A 106 16.97 -2.05 2.84
CA LYS A 106 16.29 -3.33 2.88
C LYS A 106 14.93 -3.28 2.20
N LEU A 107 14.13 -2.25 2.44
CA LEU A 107 12.83 -2.08 1.80
C LEU A 107 12.97 -1.94 0.28
N ILE A 108 13.90 -1.12 -0.22
CA ILE A 108 14.17 -1.03 -1.65
C ILE A 108 14.46 -2.43 -2.23
N ALA A 109 15.35 -3.20 -1.60
CA ALA A 109 15.68 -4.55 -2.07
C ALA A 109 14.46 -5.50 -2.04
N ASP A 110 13.68 -5.48 -0.96
CA ASP A 110 12.51 -6.34 -0.79
C ASP A 110 11.35 -5.95 -1.74
N PHE A 111 11.30 -4.70 -2.21
CA PHE A 111 10.29 -4.23 -3.19
C PHE A 111 10.79 -4.27 -4.63
N THR A 112 12.08 -4.49 -4.87
CA THR A 112 12.64 -4.62 -6.23
C THR A 112 12.30 -5.97 -6.81
N PRO A 113 11.71 -6.03 -8.03
CA PRO A 113 11.40 -7.28 -8.71
C PRO A 113 12.64 -8.16 -8.92
N ASN A 114 12.40 -9.47 -9.04
CA ASN A 114 13.45 -10.48 -9.27
C ASN A 114 14.49 -10.63 -8.15
N THR A 115 14.20 -10.12 -6.96
CA THR A 115 15.01 -10.38 -5.76
C THR A 115 14.47 -11.59 -4.99
N PRO A 116 15.31 -12.33 -4.23
CA PRO A 116 14.86 -13.51 -3.49
C PRO A 116 13.80 -13.24 -2.43
N LYS A 117 13.69 -12.00 -1.98
CA LYS A 117 12.74 -11.56 -0.93
C LYS A 117 11.67 -10.62 -1.45
N TYR A 118 11.46 -10.60 -2.76
CA TYR A 118 10.43 -9.75 -3.37
C TYR A 118 9.08 -9.91 -2.67
N VAL A 119 8.56 -8.83 -2.12
CA VAL A 119 7.37 -8.86 -1.26
C VAL A 119 6.09 -9.23 -1.99
N PHE A 120 6.04 -9.08 -3.31
CA PHE A 120 4.88 -9.42 -4.14
C PHE A 120 5.06 -10.74 -4.91
N GLN A 121 6.01 -11.57 -4.50
CA GLN A 121 6.25 -12.86 -5.15
C GLN A 121 4.96 -13.71 -5.17
N GLY A 122 4.51 -14.11 -6.36
CA GLY A 122 3.28 -14.89 -6.56
C GLY A 122 2.00 -14.05 -6.68
N ILE A 123 2.05 -12.73 -6.55
CA ILE A 123 0.93 -11.83 -6.87
C ILE A 123 0.95 -11.51 -8.36
N ASN A 124 -0.05 -12.00 -9.11
CA ASN A 124 -0.06 -11.95 -10.57
C ASN A 124 0.02 -10.52 -11.12
N GLU A 125 -0.68 -9.58 -10.51
CA GLU A 125 -0.71 -8.18 -10.94
C GLU A 125 0.70 -7.57 -10.94
N PHE A 126 1.48 -7.85 -9.90
CA PHE A 126 2.85 -7.36 -9.77
C PHE A 126 3.90 -8.24 -10.46
N ALA A 127 3.52 -9.42 -10.94
CA ALA A 127 4.35 -10.22 -11.82
C ALA A 127 4.28 -9.72 -13.28
N VAL A 128 3.10 -9.26 -13.71
CA VAL A 128 2.88 -8.72 -15.06
C VAL A 128 3.32 -7.26 -15.17
N LYS A 129 2.97 -6.45 -14.16
CA LYS A 129 3.34 -5.03 -14.07
C LYS A 129 3.91 -4.74 -12.70
N PRO A 130 5.22 -4.92 -12.51
CA PRO A 130 5.87 -4.62 -11.24
C PRO A 130 5.76 -3.13 -10.89
N PRO A 131 5.77 -2.79 -9.58
CA PRO A 131 5.70 -1.40 -9.16
C PRO A 131 6.97 -0.65 -9.57
N LEU A 132 6.82 0.58 -10.03
CA LEU A 132 7.91 1.51 -10.19
C LEU A 132 8.32 2.01 -8.80
N ILE A 133 9.58 1.78 -8.43
CA ILE A 133 10.15 2.31 -7.19
C ILE A 133 10.80 3.65 -7.50
N ILE A 134 10.37 4.67 -6.79
CA ILE A 134 10.93 6.02 -6.87
C ILE A 134 11.53 6.35 -5.52
N THR A 135 12.83 6.61 -5.50
CA THR A 135 13.56 7.07 -4.31
C THR A 135 13.56 8.59 -4.26
N GLN A 136 14.10 9.18 -3.17
CA GLN A 136 14.29 10.61 -3.08
C GLN A 136 15.17 11.13 -4.23
N ASP A 137 16.28 10.43 -4.51
CA ASP A 137 17.22 10.80 -5.58
C ASP A 137 16.57 10.73 -6.96
N ASP A 138 15.75 9.69 -7.20
CA ASP A 138 14.98 9.54 -8.44
C ASP A 138 13.97 10.69 -8.61
N PHE A 139 13.28 11.07 -7.52
CA PHE A 139 12.31 12.17 -7.54
C PHE A 139 12.97 13.53 -7.83
N GLU A 140 14.14 13.80 -7.24
CA GLU A 140 14.93 15.01 -7.49
C GLU A 140 15.39 15.10 -8.95
N THR A 141 15.63 13.97 -9.61
CA THR A 141 15.99 13.90 -11.04
C THR A 141 14.78 13.90 -11.97
N GLY A 142 13.55 13.90 -11.44
CA GLY A 142 12.31 13.94 -12.21
C GLY A 142 11.83 12.57 -12.69
N LYS A 143 12.44 11.46 -12.27
CA LYS A 143 12.00 10.12 -12.62
C LYS A 143 10.60 9.83 -12.03
N GLY A 144 9.72 9.28 -12.85
CA GLY A 144 8.35 8.94 -12.44
C GLY A 144 7.40 10.14 -12.33
N VAL A 145 7.81 11.33 -12.73
CA VAL A 145 6.94 12.49 -12.84
C VAL A 145 6.25 12.46 -14.20
N ARG A 146 4.95 12.19 -14.20
CA ARG A 146 4.14 12.36 -15.41
C ARG A 146 4.04 13.84 -15.73
N ARG A 147 4.55 14.26 -16.87
CA ARG A 147 4.34 15.62 -17.38
C ARG A 147 3.05 15.63 -18.20
N GLU A 148 2.07 16.44 -17.76
CA GLU A 148 0.94 16.76 -18.60
C GLU A 148 1.39 17.79 -19.63
N GLY A 149 1.26 17.47 -20.90
CA GLY A 149 1.45 18.38 -22.01
C GLY A 149 0.15 18.55 -22.80
N VAL A 150 0.12 19.56 -23.64
CA VAL A 150 -0.97 19.76 -24.61
C VAL A 150 -0.38 19.57 -25.99
N ASP A 151 -0.99 18.71 -26.81
CA ASP A 151 -0.55 18.54 -28.20
C ASP A 151 -0.88 19.77 -29.06
N HIS A 152 -0.41 19.75 -30.29
CA HIS A 152 -0.66 20.81 -31.26
C HIS A 152 -2.15 21.00 -31.63
N ARG A 153 -3.05 20.12 -31.12
CA ARG A 153 -4.51 20.21 -31.29
C ARG A 153 -5.22 20.65 -30.00
N GLY A 154 -4.48 20.96 -28.93
CA GLY A 154 -5.02 21.33 -27.63
C GLY A 154 -5.55 20.17 -26.80
N GLN A 155 -5.24 18.90 -27.18
CA GLN A 155 -5.58 17.73 -26.37
C GLN A 155 -4.51 17.48 -25.31
N ARG A 156 -4.95 17.15 -24.09
CA ARG A 156 -4.03 16.74 -23.00
C ARG A 156 -3.35 15.41 -23.37
N ILE A 157 -2.04 15.42 -23.40
CA ILE A 157 -1.21 14.23 -23.56
C ILE A 157 -0.42 14.00 -22.27
N LEU A 158 -0.35 12.73 -21.86
CA LEU A 158 0.52 12.27 -20.79
C LEU A 158 1.79 11.74 -21.44
N PHE A 159 2.92 12.35 -21.12
CA PHE A 159 4.23 11.78 -21.46
C PHE A 159 4.65 10.86 -20.32
N ASP A 160 4.75 9.57 -20.59
CA ASP A 160 5.52 8.66 -19.77
C ASP A 160 6.99 8.85 -20.20
N ASP A 161 7.78 9.53 -19.37
CA ASP A 161 9.24 9.50 -19.53
C ASP A 161 9.69 8.08 -19.12
N ASP A 162 9.61 7.14 -20.08
CA ASP A 162 10.30 5.86 -19.99
C ASP A 162 11.73 6.07 -20.50
N PRO A 163 12.75 5.60 -19.76
CA PRO A 163 14.15 5.67 -20.19
C PRO A 163 14.44 4.75 -21.36
#